data_051a3326a387823f36ff8065f8ffb9cb
#
_entry.id   051a3326a387823f36ff8065f8ffb9cb
#
_cell.length_a   1.000
_cell.length_b   1.000
_cell.length_c   1.000
_cell.angle_alpha   90.00
_cell.angle_beta   90.00
_cell.angle_gamma   90.00
#
_symmetry.space_group_name_H-M   'P 1'
#
loop_
_entity.id
_entity.type
_entity.pdbx_description
1 polymer ?
#
loop_
_entity_poly.entity_id
_entity_poly.type
_entity_poly.pdbx_seq_one_letter_code
_entity_poly.pdbx_strand_id
1 'polypeptide(L)'
;DTLICGDGLCNKEVVEMVVTDGPKRLKELIDWGAKFDQNNEGAFDLGREGGHSNNRIVHHKDQTGYEIERAILKQAHRQNNIKIFDFHFALELISENNCCYGAYVLNEKTSEISIFQADFTLLATGGIGQVYGHTTNPSIATGDGIAMANRIMATTKEMEFIQFHPTALYNKSFTSTFLISEAVRGFGGYLRTKDGERFMMNYDKRGDLASRDIVSQSIDIELKKSGDECVYLDCTHLNILSFTQHFPLIYSSCKAIGIDIEKQWIPVLPAQHYLCGGISVNTNGQTSVNNLFACGECSRTGLHGANRLASNSLLEALVFSNRIYNYLASLPLLERTKSKVFPKWKDCNSENVDQTIVIKMKTQLQILMQKKIGIVRNDSDLIEAKKQIESWNAECINIQKKYRVTKEFYELRNMIEVALLIVRGSIERNENRGGFMKVNTLKTANSD
;
A
#
# COMPACT_ATOMS: atom_id res chain seq x y z
N ASP A 1 -3.86 14.26 -15.55
CA ASP A 1 -2.76 13.38 -15.12
C ASP A 1 -3.29 12.11 -14.47
N THR A 2 -4.22 12.18 -13.49
CA THR A 2 -4.79 11.00 -12.81
C THR A 2 -5.41 10.01 -13.79
N LEU A 3 -6.26 10.48 -14.70
CA LEU A 3 -6.91 9.62 -15.72
C LEU A 3 -5.90 8.97 -16.67
N ILE A 4 -4.84 9.69 -17.02
CA ILE A 4 -3.76 9.17 -17.89
C ILE A 4 -2.97 8.09 -17.14
N CYS A 5 -2.57 8.38 -15.90
CA CYS A 5 -1.81 7.44 -15.07
C CYS A 5 -2.58 6.14 -14.80
N GLY A 6 -3.89 6.24 -14.55
CA GLY A 6 -4.76 5.09 -14.28
C GLY A 6 -5.13 4.24 -15.50
N ASP A 7 -4.56 4.55 -16.66
CA ASP A 7 -4.63 3.77 -17.91
C ASP A 7 -6.06 3.34 -18.31
N GLY A 8 -6.98 4.32 -18.26
CA GLY A 8 -8.37 4.14 -18.69
C GLY A 8 -9.29 3.41 -17.70
N LEU A 9 -8.80 2.97 -16.54
CA LEU A 9 -9.58 2.24 -15.54
C LEU A 9 -10.04 3.10 -14.36
N CYS A 10 -9.70 4.40 -14.33
CA CYS A 10 -10.24 5.30 -13.32
C CYS A 10 -11.74 5.50 -13.48
N ASN A 11 -12.45 5.60 -12.36
CA ASN A 11 -13.81 6.14 -12.33
C ASN A 11 -13.74 7.67 -12.43
N LYS A 12 -14.21 8.24 -13.55
CA LYS A 12 -14.12 9.68 -13.83
C LYS A 12 -14.85 10.53 -12.79
N GLU A 13 -16.01 10.09 -12.32
CA GLU A 13 -16.78 10.77 -11.26
C GLU A 13 -15.99 10.85 -9.96
N VAL A 14 -15.32 9.74 -9.58
CA VAL A 14 -14.48 9.70 -8.38
C VAL A 14 -13.26 10.60 -8.54
N VAL A 15 -12.61 10.61 -9.71
CA VAL A 15 -11.48 11.51 -9.97
C VAL A 15 -11.92 12.96 -9.83
N GLU A 16 -13.02 13.37 -10.48
CA GLU A 16 -13.55 14.71 -10.40
C GLU A 16 -13.88 15.11 -8.95
N MET A 17 -14.53 14.22 -8.22
CA MET A 17 -14.84 14.41 -6.80
C MET A 17 -13.59 14.65 -5.96
N VAL A 18 -12.58 13.79 -6.11
CA VAL A 18 -11.36 13.88 -5.29
C VAL A 18 -10.55 15.14 -5.61
N VAL A 19 -10.40 15.51 -6.89
CA VAL A 19 -9.61 16.69 -7.23
C VAL A 19 -10.35 18.00 -6.89
N THR A 20 -11.69 17.97 -6.85
CA THR A 20 -12.52 19.13 -6.48
C THR A 20 -12.55 19.34 -4.96
N ASP A 21 -12.69 18.27 -4.18
CA ASP A 21 -12.76 18.34 -2.72
C ASP A 21 -11.40 18.40 -2.04
N GLY A 22 -10.36 17.90 -2.71
CA GLY A 22 -9.00 17.85 -2.18
C GLY A 22 -8.46 19.17 -1.60
N PRO A 23 -8.57 20.31 -2.31
CA PRO A 23 -8.12 21.61 -1.79
C PRO A 23 -8.82 22.03 -0.49
N LYS A 24 -10.11 21.68 -0.33
CA LYS A 24 -10.86 21.95 0.91
C LYS A 24 -10.30 21.12 2.08
N ARG A 25 -9.98 19.83 1.82
CA ARG A 25 -9.41 18.93 2.84
C ARG A 25 -8.00 19.37 3.24
N LEU A 26 -7.20 19.83 2.28
CA LEU A 26 -5.90 20.43 2.56
C LEU A 26 -6.03 21.65 3.47
N LYS A 27 -6.98 22.53 3.21
CA LYS A 27 -7.20 23.71 4.05
C LYS A 27 -7.55 23.30 5.49
N GLU A 28 -8.40 22.31 5.68
CA GLU A 28 -8.73 21.79 7.02
C GLU A 28 -7.50 21.26 7.75
N LEU A 29 -6.60 20.55 7.08
CA LEU A 29 -5.34 20.10 7.68
C LEU A 29 -4.49 21.28 8.14
N ILE A 30 -4.41 22.34 7.36
CA ILE A 30 -3.70 23.56 7.72
C ILE A 30 -4.36 24.22 8.95
N ASP A 31 -5.67 24.32 8.98
CA ASP A 31 -6.44 24.85 10.10
C ASP A 31 -6.24 23.98 11.38
N TRP A 32 -5.97 22.69 11.22
CA TRP A 32 -5.60 21.76 12.31
C TRP A 32 -4.13 21.84 12.71
N GLY A 33 -3.34 22.67 12.00
CA GLY A 33 -1.96 22.96 12.34
C GLY A 33 -0.93 22.13 11.61
N ALA A 34 -1.28 21.55 10.45
CA ALA A 34 -0.29 20.99 9.53
C ALA A 34 0.51 22.11 8.87
N LYS A 35 1.82 21.89 8.73
CA LYS A 35 2.75 22.85 8.17
C LYS A 35 3.29 22.33 6.84
N PHE A 36 3.15 23.11 5.81
CA PHE A 36 3.69 22.82 4.48
C PHE A 36 4.73 23.86 4.09
N ASP A 37 5.64 23.48 3.22
CA ASP A 37 6.73 24.33 2.78
C ASP A 37 6.19 25.51 1.97
N GLN A 38 6.80 26.69 2.18
CA GLN A 38 6.44 27.95 1.55
C GLN A 38 7.66 28.58 0.91
N ASN A 39 7.46 29.26 -0.18
CA ASN A 39 8.48 30.11 -0.82
C ASN A 39 8.69 31.41 -0.01
N ASN A 40 9.65 32.22 -0.46
CA ASN A 40 10.01 33.48 0.19
C ASN A 40 8.86 34.52 0.22
N GLU A 41 7.81 34.32 -0.58
CA GLU A 41 6.63 35.20 -0.68
C GLU A 41 5.47 34.71 0.20
N GLY A 42 5.65 33.57 0.90
CA GLY A 42 4.62 32.95 1.75
C GLY A 42 3.60 32.11 0.98
N ALA A 43 3.75 31.92 -0.32
CA ALA A 43 2.97 30.98 -1.11
C ALA A 43 3.52 29.56 -0.95
N PHE A 44 2.68 28.52 -1.17
CA PHE A 44 3.17 27.15 -1.11
C PHE A 44 4.29 26.91 -2.13
N ASP A 45 5.36 26.28 -1.67
CA ASP A 45 6.35 25.68 -2.53
C ASP A 45 5.77 24.40 -3.13
N LEU A 46 5.51 24.41 -4.42
CA LEU A 46 4.81 23.31 -5.09
C LEU A 46 5.79 22.39 -5.79
N GLY A 47 5.83 21.14 -5.33
CA GLY A 47 6.62 20.08 -5.93
C GLY A 47 5.98 19.48 -7.21
N ARG A 48 6.81 18.75 -7.96
CA ARG A 48 6.41 17.94 -9.10
C ARG A 48 7.01 16.55 -8.98
N GLU A 49 6.19 15.53 -9.20
CA GLU A 49 6.63 14.12 -9.26
C GLU A 49 6.31 13.52 -10.64
N GLY A 50 6.79 12.32 -10.91
CA GLY A 50 6.55 11.63 -12.19
C GLY A 50 5.07 11.48 -12.51
N GLY A 51 4.72 11.64 -13.78
CA GLY A 51 3.34 11.62 -14.26
C GLY A 51 2.57 12.94 -14.09
N HIS A 52 3.11 13.90 -13.34
CA HIS A 52 2.49 15.23 -13.23
C HIS A 52 2.91 16.16 -14.38
N SER A 53 1.94 16.85 -14.98
CA SER A 53 2.17 17.86 -16.04
C SER A 53 2.65 19.19 -15.48
N ASN A 54 2.30 19.53 -14.23
CA ASN A 54 2.61 20.81 -13.57
C ASN A 54 3.06 20.60 -12.12
N ASN A 55 3.75 21.61 -11.56
CA ASN A 55 4.01 21.69 -10.13
C ASN A 55 2.68 21.97 -9.40
N ARG A 56 2.25 21.02 -8.55
CA ARG A 56 0.96 21.14 -7.81
C ARG A 56 0.96 20.45 -6.46
N ILE A 57 2.06 19.78 -6.11
CA ILE A 57 2.13 18.96 -4.91
C ILE A 57 2.55 19.82 -3.74
N VAL A 58 1.65 19.97 -2.78
CA VAL A 58 1.96 20.58 -1.49
C VAL A 58 2.72 19.55 -0.64
N HIS A 59 3.85 19.93 -0.07
CA HIS A 59 4.74 19.03 0.64
C HIS A 59 5.33 19.66 1.92
N HIS A 60 5.85 18.82 2.78
CA HIS A 60 6.70 19.20 3.90
C HIS A 60 8.03 18.44 3.75
N LYS A 61 8.98 19.05 3.03
CA LYS A 61 10.24 18.41 2.62
C LYS A 61 9.99 17.02 2.04
N ASP A 62 10.70 16.02 2.54
CA ASP A 62 10.52 14.59 2.21
C ASP A 62 9.73 13.81 3.29
N GLN A 63 8.93 14.51 4.14
CA GLN A 63 8.22 13.95 5.30
C GLN A 63 6.74 14.38 5.35
N THR A 64 6.10 14.59 4.22
CA THR A 64 4.71 15.10 4.14
C THR A 64 3.72 14.22 4.90
N GLY A 65 3.82 12.88 4.77
CA GLY A 65 2.95 11.94 5.48
C GLY A 65 3.05 12.07 6.99
N TYR A 66 4.28 12.17 7.52
CA TYR A 66 4.52 12.37 8.96
C TYR A 66 3.87 13.66 9.49
N GLU A 67 3.99 14.77 8.75
CA GLU A 67 3.42 16.05 9.18
C GLU A 67 1.88 16.01 9.19
N ILE A 68 1.27 15.37 8.21
CA ILE A 68 -0.20 15.16 8.17
C ILE A 68 -0.64 14.31 9.36
N GLU A 69 0.01 13.19 9.60
CA GLU A 69 -0.29 12.30 10.73
C GLU A 69 -0.14 13.03 12.06
N ARG A 70 0.95 13.75 12.27
CA ARG A 70 1.20 14.55 13.47
C ARG A 70 0.06 15.54 13.75
N ALA A 71 -0.41 16.23 12.72
CA ALA A 71 -1.49 17.22 12.85
C ALA A 71 -2.82 16.56 13.22
N ILE A 72 -3.19 15.48 12.53
CA ILE A 72 -4.43 14.72 12.77
C ILE A 72 -4.43 14.09 14.16
N LEU A 73 -3.36 13.41 14.56
CA LEU A 73 -3.24 12.78 15.89
C LEU A 73 -3.36 13.81 17.01
N LYS A 74 -2.73 14.98 16.84
CA LYS A 74 -2.86 16.08 17.81
C LYS A 74 -4.31 16.52 17.98
N GLN A 75 -5.10 16.55 16.93
CA GLN A 75 -6.54 16.89 17.00
C GLN A 75 -7.35 15.74 17.63
N ALA A 76 -7.08 14.49 17.24
CA ALA A 76 -7.75 13.32 17.81
C ALA A 76 -7.58 13.24 19.34
N HIS A 77 -6.37 13.45 19.84
CA HIS A 77 -6.09 13.46 21.29
C HIS A 77 -6.80 14.60 22.07
N ARG A 78 -7.25 15.64 21.41
CA ARG A 78 -7.99 16.74 22.04
C ARG A 78 -9.48 16.44 22.20
N GLN A 79 -9.98 15.39 21.55
CA GLN A 79 -11.40 15.05 21.53
C GLN A 79 -11.71 14.04 22.63
N ASN A 80 -12.57 14.40 23.58
CA ASN A 80 -12.96 13.54 24.71
C ASN A 80 -13.82 12.33 24.29
N ASN A 81 -14.44 12.39 23.12
CA ASN A 81 -15.29 11.34 22.56
C ASN A 81 -14.52 10.34 21.67
N ILE A 82 -13.21 10.53 21.49
CA ILE A 82 -12.35 9.60 20.77
C ILE A 82 -11.55 8.77 21.78
N LYS A 83 -11.60 7.45 21.64
CA LYS A 83 -10.78 6.50 22.41
C LYS A 83 -9.81 5.80 21.47
N ILE A 84 -8.53 5.90 21.75
CA ILE A 84 -7.45 5.22 21.02
C ILE A 84 -7.03 4.00 21.83
N PHE A 85 -6.99 2.84 21.20
CA PHE A 85 -6.60 1.59 21.81
C PHE A 85 -5.30 1.09 21.18
N ASP A 86 -4.17 1.46 21.76
CA ASP A 86 -2.86 0.96 21.39
C ASP A 86 -2.72 -0.51 21.74
N PHE A 87 -1.91 -1.25 20.98
CA PHE A 87 -1.67 -2.68 21.18
C PHE A 87 -2.95 -3.53 21.14
N HIS A 88 -3.89 -3.11 20.28
CA HIS A 88 -5.12 -3.85 20.02
C HIS A 88 -5.17 -4.25 18.54
N PHE A 89 -5.23 -5.54 18.28
CA PHE A 89 -5.22 -6.11 16.95
C PHE A 89 -6.61 -6.69 16.61
N ALA A 90 -7.22 -6.22 15.51
CA ALA A 90 -8.49 -6.75 15.02
C ALA A 90 -8.26 -8.10 14.34
N LEU A 91 -8.90 -9.15 14.85
CA LEU A 91 -8.78 -10.52 14.34
C LEU A 91 -9.77 -10.82 13.23
N GLU A 92 -11.07 -10.58 13.52
CA GLU A 92 -12.18 -10.91 12.63
C GLU A 92 -13.29 -9.87 12.76
N LEU A 93 -13.97 -9.58 11.65
CA LEU A 93 -15.21 -8.80 11.70
C LEU A 93 -16.37 -9.68 12.18
N ILE A 94 -17.27 -9.07 12.94
CA ILE A 94 -18.50 -9.71 13.38
C ILE A 94 -19.57 -9.40 12.37
N SER A 95 -20.08 -10.40 11.65
CA SER A 95 -21.12 -10.21 10.64
C SER A 95 -22.23 -11.23 10.75
N GLU A 96 -23.46 -10.79 10.44
CA GLU A 96 -24.64 -11.61 10.34
C GLU A 96 -25.61 -11.00 9.31
N ASN A 97 -26.20 -11.83 8.45
CA ASN A 97 -27.17 -11.39 7.43
C ASN A 97 -26.70 -10.20 6.59
N ASN A 98 -25.46 -10.27 6.09
CA ASN A 98 -24.81 -9.20 5.30
C ASN A 98 -24.73 -7.85 6.03
N CYS A 99 -24.60 -7.85 7.36
CA CYS A 99 -24.44 -6.67 8.17
C CYS A 99 -23.26 -6.83 9.13
N CYS A 100 -22.39 -5.82 9.24
CA CYS A 100 -21.26 -5.78 10.16
C CYS A 100 -21.71 -5.16 11.50
N TYR A 101 -21.21 -5.72 12.60
CA TYR A 101 -21.55 -5.32 13.97
C TYR A 101 -20.31 -4.99 14.82
N GLY A 102 -19.14 -4.88 14.21
CA GLY A 102 -17.88 -4.63 14.90
C GLY A 102 -16.85 -5.72 14.64
N ALA A 103 -15.97 -5.96 15.61
CA ALA A 103 -14.85 -6.89 15.48
C ALA A 103 -14.51 -7.61 16.77
N TYR A 104 -13.88 -8.79 16.65
CA TYR A 104 -13.10 -9.39 17.71
C TYR A 104 -11.70 -8.80 17.73
N VAL A 105 -11.26 -8.35 18.90
CA VAL A 105 -10.02 -7.59 19.05
C VAL A 105 -9.16 -8.22 20.13
N LEU A 106 -7.92 -8.55 19.77
CA LEU A 106 -6.89 -9.06 20.66
C LEU A 106 -6.15 -7.89 21.33
N ASN A 107 -6.11 -7.89 22.66
CA ASN A 107 -5.18 -7.07 23.40
C ASN A 107 -3.82 -7.77 23.46
N GLU A 108 -2.82 -7.22 22.78
CA GLU A 108 -1.48 -7.82 22.66
C GLU A 108 -0.74 -7.92 24.00
N LYS A 109 -1.09 -7.08 24.99
CA LYS A 109 -0.45 -7.06 26.32
C LYS A 109 -1.01 -8.13 27.25
N THR A 110 -2.33 -8.35 27.19
CA THR A 110 -3.02 -9.31 28.09
C THR A 110 -3.35 -10.61 27.44
N SER A 111 -3.24 -10.67 26.10
CA SER A 111 -3.69 -11.81 25.27
C SER A 111 -5.20 -12.10 25.42
N GLU A 112 -5.98 -11.13 25.88
CA GLU A 112 -7.44 -11.25 25.98
C GLU A 112 -8.09 -10.83 24.67
N ILE A 113 -9.11 -11.58 24.22
CA ILE A 113 -9.91 -11.26 23.05
C ILE A 113 -11.26 -10.74 23.48
N SER A 114 -11.57 -9.52 23.09
CA SER A 114 -12.80 -8.83 23.41
C SER A 114 -13.63 -8.51 22.18
N ILE A 115 -14.95 -8.35 22.39
CA ILE A 115 -15.87 -7.90 21.35
C ILE A 115 -15.94 -6.37 21.38
N PHE A 116 -15.58 -5.74 20.27
CA PHE A 116 -15.82 -4.33 20.01
C PHE A 116 -17.06 -4.21 19.13
N GLN A 117 -18.21 -4.03 19.76
CA GLN A 117 -19.48 -3.87 19.06
C GLN A 117 -19.70 -2.43 18.67
N ALA A 118 -20.15 -2.18 17.43
CA ALA A 118 -20.36 -0.86 16.87
C ALA A 118 -21.55 -0.84 15.92
N ASP A 119 -22.23 0.31 15.82
CA ASP A 119 -23.28 0.55 14.82
C ASP A 119 -22.71 0.63 13.41
N PHE A 120 -21.48 1.17 13.29
CA PHE A 120 -20.73 1.25 12.03
C PHE A 120 -19.27 0.86 12.26
N THR A 121 -18.68 0.18 11.30
CA THR A 121 -17.27 -0.19 11.31
C THR A 121 -16.57 0.40 10.09
N LEU A 122 -15.46 1.09 10.31
CA LEU A 122 -14.62 1.64 9.24
C LEU A 122 -13.27 0.92 9.21
N LEU A 123 -12.94 0.33 8.07
CA LEU A 123 -11.61 -0.22 7.80
C LEU A 123 -10.72 0.88 7.20
N ALA A 124 -9.63 1.20 7.90
CA ALA A 124 -8.59 2.15 7.47
C ALA A 124 -7.21 1.52 7.73
N THR A 125 -7.03 0.26 7.31
CA THR A 125 -5.95 -0.64 7.73
C THR A 125 -4.69 -0.54 6.87
N GLY A 126 -4.66 0.37 5.90
CA GLY A 126 -3.51 0.55 5.01
C GLY A 126 -3.35 -0.58 3.99
N GLY A 127 -2.14 -0.74 3.50
CA GLY A 127 -1.81 -1.60 2.37
C GLY A 127 -1.40 -3.02 2.72
N ILE A 128 -0.68 -3.63 1.76
CA ILE A 128 -0.40 -5.07 1.73
C ILE A 128 1.10 -5.38 1.57
N GLY A 129 1.97 -4.40 1.79
CA GLY A 129 3.37 -4.48 1.37
C GLY A 129 4.13 -5.69 1.89
N GLN A 130 3.81 -6.14 3.09
CA GLN A 130 4.46 -7.29 3.71
C GLN A 130 4.21 -8.62 3.01
N VAL A 131 3.29 -8.67 2.04
CA VAL A 131 3.09 -9.84 1.17
C VAL A 131 4.29 -10.06 0.24
N TYR A 132 5.10 -9.02 -0.02
CA TYR A 132 6.29 -9.05 -0.89
C TYR A 132 7.60 -9.03 -0.10
N GLY A 133 8.67 -9.57 -0.70
CA GLY A 133 10.01 -9.59 -0.09
C GLY A 133 10.65 -8.21 0.01
N HIS A 134 10.40 -7.34 -0.97
CA HIS A 134 10.84 -5.95 -0.97
C HIS A 134 9.64 -5.01 -0.99
N THR A 135 9.51 -4.19 0.05
CA THR A 135 8.42 -3.22 0.17
C THR A 135 8.89 -1.94 0.85
N THR A 136 8.29 -0.82 0.46
CA THR A 136 8.47 0.48 1.14
C THR A 136 7.46 0.68 2.26
N ASN A 137 6.55 -0.28 2.45
CA ASN A 137 5.52 -0.20 3.50
C ASN A 137 6.06 -0.64 4.87
N PRO A 138 5.49 -0.11 5.96
CA PRO A 138 5.85 -0.52 7.32
C PRO A 138 5.48 -1.99 7.59
N SER A 139 6.04 -2.56 8.66
CA SER A 139 5.84 -3.97 9.03
C SER A 139 4.38 -4.34 9.33
N ILE A 140 3.53 -3.36 9.60
CA ILE A 140 2.09 -3.55 9.87
C ILE A 140 1.24 -3.63 8.59
N ALA A 141 1.81 -3.43 7.40
CA ALA A 141 1.07 -3.47 6.13
C ALA A 141 0.88 -4.92 5.65
N THR A 142 0.09 -5.69 6.38
CA THR A 142 -0.15 -7.12 6.20
C THR A 142 -1.48 -7.45 5.49
N GLY A 143 -2.28 -6.42 5.16
CA GLY A 143 -3.54 -6.57 4.42
C GLY A 143 -4.73 -7.01 5.27
N ASP A 144 -4.66 -6.80 6.58
CA ASP A 144 -5.61 -7.34 7.56
C ASP A 144 -7.07 -6.97 7.26
N GLY A 145 -7.34 -5.69 6.97
CA GLY A 145 -8.70 -5.25 6.68
C GLY A 145 -9.27 -5.88 5.40
N ILE A 146 -8.43 -6.07 4.38
CA ILE A 146 -8.85 -6.71 3.12
C ILE A 146 -9.19 -8.18 3.36
N ALA A 147 -8.33 -8.89 4.10
CA ALA A 147 -8.56 -10.29 4.44
C ALA A 147 -9.83 -10.45 5.32
N MET A 148 -9.99 -9.64 6.36
CA MET A 148 -11.19 -9.65 7.20
C MET A 148 -12.46 -9.35 6.40
N ALA A 149 -12.43 -8.37 5.50
CA ALA A 149 -13.57 -8.02 4.65
C ALA A 149 -13.90 -9.16 3.66
N ASN A 150 -12.88 -9.81 3.07
CA ASN A 150 -13.06 -10.96 2.19
C ASN A 150 -13.72 -12.14 2.92
N ARG A 151 -13.34 -12.42 4.17
CA ARG A 151 -13.93 -13.52 4.97
C ARG A 151 -15.43 -13.35 5.24
N ILE A 152 -15.92 -12.12 5.33
CA ILE A 152 -17.35 -11.81 5.46
C ILE A 152 -18.01 -11.51 4.10
N MET A 153 -17.38 -11.91 3.00
CA MET A 153 -17.88 -11.78 1.63
C MET A 153 -18.08 -10.34 1.13
N ALA A 154 -17.38 -9.36 1.70
CA ALA A 154 -17.31 -8.04 1.09
C ALA A 154 -16.57 -8.10 -0.25
N THR A 155 -17.09 -7.37 -1.24
CA THR A 155 -16.55 -7.40 -2.60
C THR A 155 -15.16 -6.76 -2.63
N THR A 156 -14.16 -7.49 -3.12
CA THR A 156 -12.83 -6.97 -3.46
C THR A 156 -12.66 -6.90 -4.97
N LYS A 157 -11.92 -5.90 -5.47
CA LYS A 157 -11.69 -5.70 -6.91
C LYS A 157 -10.25 -5.28 -7.19
N GLU A 158 -9.78 -5.62 -8.40
CA GLU A 158 -8.53 -5.09 -8.95
C GLU A 158 -7.30 -5.37 -8.08
N MET A 159 -7.32 -6.49 -7.36
CA MET A 159 -6.24 -6.91 -6.46
C MET A 159 -4.90 -7.17 -7.17
N GLU A 160 -4.93 -7.41 -8.48
CA GLU A 160 -3.76 -7.60 -9.34
C GLU A 160 -2.97 -6.31 -9.63
N PHE A 161 -3.55 -5.13 -9.41
CA PHE A 161 -2.87 -3.85 -9.65
C PHE A 161 -2.00 -3.43 -8.48
N ILE A 162 -0.80 -3.98 -8.47
CA ILE A 162 0.25 -3.66 -7.50
C ILE A 162 1.19 -2.64 -8.13
N GLN A 163 1.32 -1.47 -7.50
CA GLN A 163 2.32 -0.49 -7.89
C GLN A 163 3.65 -0.80 -7.22
N PHE A 164 4.70 -0.93 -8.02
CA PHE A 164 6.07 -0.99 -7.53
C PHE A 164 6.70 0.39 -7.65
N HIS A 165 7.37 0.84 -6.59
CA HIS A 165 8.18 2.06 -6.65
C HIS A 165 9.57 1.71 -7.19
N PRO A 166 10.06 2.41 -8.22
CA PRO A 166 11.29 2.01 -8.89
C PRO A 166 12.55 2.17 -8.03
N THR A 167 12.56 3.11 -7.08
CA THR A 167 13.76 3.53 -6.35
C THR A 167 13.60 3.34 -4.84
N ALA A 168 13.52 2.10 -4.38
CA ALA A 168 13.71 1.78 -2.97
C ALA A 168 15.19 1.49 -2.71
N LEU A 169 15.73 1.98 -1.58
CA LEU A 169 17.13 1.81 -1.21
C LEU A 169 17.46 0.34 -1.03
N TYR A 170 18.39 -0.18 -1.84
CA TYR A 170 18.81 -1.56 -1.73
C TYR A 170 19.75 -1.75 -0.55
N ASN A 171 19.43 -2.69 0.35
CA ASN A 171 20.32 -3.17 1.38
C ASN A 171 20.02 -4.66 1.63
N LYS A 172 21.07 -5.50 1.58
CA LYS A 172 20.95 -6.97 1.80
C LYS A 172 20.35 -7.34 3.16
N SER A 173 20.43 -6.45 4.14
CA SER A 173 20.03 -6.73 5.52
C SER A 173 18.59 -6.34 5.86
N PHE A 174 17.85 -5.67 4.95
CA PHE A 174 16.51 -5.14 5.25
C PHE A 174 15.40 -5.78 4.40
N THR A 175 14.34 -6.21 5.06
CA THR A 175 13.07 -6.65 4.45
C THR A 175 12.16 -5.46 4.11
N SER A 176 12.16 -4.41 4.95
CA SER A 176 11.50 -3.13 4.63
C SER A 176 12.54 -2.15 4.11
N THR A 177 12.34 -1.67 2.89
CA THR A 177 13.32 -0.82 2.20
C THR A 177 12.93 0.65 2.32
N PHE A 178 13.94 1.49 2.60
CA PHE A 178 13.73 2.94 2.66
C PHE A 178 13.41 3.50 1.27
N LEU A 179 12.38 4.34 1.19
CA LEU A 179 11.96 4.95 -0.06
C LEU A 179 12.89 6.10 -0.45
N ILE A 180 13.54 6.00 -1.63
CA ILE A 180 14.13 7.16 -2.29
C ILE A 180 13.05 7.78 -3.16
N SER A 181 12.52 8.92 -2.72
CA SER A 181 11.41 9.61 -3.36
C SER A 181 11.62 9.83 -4.86
N GLU A 182 10.55 9.73 -5.62
CA GLU A 182 10.53 10.08 -7.04
C GLU A 182 10.96 11.53 -7.32
N ALA A 183 10.75 12.41 -6.35
CA ALA A 183 11.19 13.79 -6.41
C ALA A 183 12.71 13.94 -6.65
N VAL A 184 13.53 12.95 -6.21
CA VAL A 184 14.98 12.95 -6.46
C VAL A 184 15.28 12.82 -7.96
N ARG A 185 14.52 12.01 -8.71
CA ARG A 185 14.62 11.94 -10.18
C ARG A 185 14.13 13.23 -10.82
N GLY A 186 13.04 13.81 -10.28
CA GLY A 186 12.57 15.14 -10.67
C GLY A 186 13.57 16.26 -10.42
N PHE A 187 14.40 16.13 -9.38
CA PHE A 187 15.45 17.08 -9.01
C PHE A 187 16.71 16.92 -9.89
N GLY A 188 16.81 15.85 -10.70
CA GLY A 188 17.87 15.64 -11.67
C GLY A 188 18.68 14.35 -11.48
N GLY A 189 18.35 13.50 -10.50
CA GLY A 189 18.96 12.19 -10.39
C GLY A 189 18.57 11.26 -11.54
N TYR A 190 19.50 10.42 -12.03
CA TYR A 190 19.24 9.50 -13.12
C TYR A 190 19.75 8.08 -12.85
N LEU A 191 19.05 7.10 -13.42
CA LEU A 191 19.32 5.70 -13.23
C LEU A 191 20.48 5.20 -14.11
N ARG A 192 21.32 4.33 -13.51
CA ARG A 192 22.44 3.67 -14.17
C ARG A 192 22.46 2.16 -13.88
N THR A 193 22.94 1.41 -14.85
CA THR A 193 23.42 0.04 -14.61
C THR A 193 24.70 0.06 -13.75
N LYS A 194 25.13 -1.10 -13.30
CA LYS A 194 26.41 -1.26 -12.58
C LYS A 194 27.63 -0.78 -13.38
N ASP A 195 27.57 -0.92 -14.71
CA ASP A 195 28.62 -0.50 -15.62
C ASP A 195 28.56 1.00 -15.96
N GLY A 196 27.59 1.72 -15.43
CA GLY A 196 27.43 3.18 -15.56
C GLY A 196 26.58 3.61 -16.75
N GLU A 197 25.92 2.73 -17.48
CA GLU A 197 25.05 3.06 -18.59
C GLU A 197 23.74 3.70 -18.10
N ARG A 198 23.33 4.80 -18.72
CA ARG A 198 21.99 5.43 -18.52
C ARG A 198 20.98 4.74 -19.44
N PHE A 199 20.28 3.75 -18.94
CA PHE A 199 19.43 2.85 -19.73
C PHE A 199 18.00 3.37 -20.01
N MET A 200 17.48 4.31 -19.22
CA MET A 200 16.06 4.68 -19.28
C MET A 200 15.61 5.23 -20.64
N MET A 201 16.49 5.92 -21.37
CA MET A 201 16.20 6.44 -22.72
C MET A 201 15.97 5.32 -23.76
N ASN A 202 16.42 4.10 -23.49
CA ASN A 202 16.18 2.94 -24.35
C ASN A 202 14.73 2.43 -24.24
N TYR A 203 14.01 2.83 -23.18
CA TYR A 203 12.66 2.35 -22.85
C TYR A 203 11.57 3.40 -23.03
N ASP A 204 11.83 4.67 -22.67
CA ASP A 204 10.86 5.75 -22.78
C ASP A 204 11.54 7.08 -23.09
N LYS A 205 10.92 7.89 -23.97
CA LYS A 205 11.42 9.22 -24.37
C LYS A 205 11.53 10.21 -23.20
N ARG A 206 10.76 10.00 -22.13
CA ARG A 206 10.82 10.82 -20.91
C ARG A 206 12.00 10.42 -20.00
N GLY A 207 12.71 9.33 -20.32
CA GLY A 207 13.83 8.82 -19.57
C GLY A 207 13.45 8.56 -18.10
N ASP A 208 14.27 9.05 -17.18
CA ASP A 208 14.09 8.88 -15.74
C ASP A 208 12.81 9.53 -15.17
N LEU A 209 12.13 10.38 -15.95
CA LEU A 209 10.86 11.03 -15.59
C LEU A 209 9.63 10.30 -16.16
N ALA A 210 9.79 9.11 -16.72
CA ALA A 210 8.68 8.25 -17.07
C ALA A 210 7.88 7.84 -15.83
N SER A 211 6.64 7.36 -16.00
CA SER A 211 5.79 6.90 -14.91
C SER A 211 6.39 5.68 -14.19
N ARG A 212 5.99 5.47 -12.95
CA ARG A 212 6.56 4.43 -12.04
C ARG A 212 6.51 3.03 -12.63
N ASP A 213 5.42 2.68 -13.30
CA ASP A 213 5.24 1.40 -13.97
C ASP A 213 6.31 1.17 -15.04
N ILE A 214 6.52 2.14 -15.92
CA ILE A 214 7.54 2.07 -16.98
C ILE A 214 8.94 1.96 -16.38
N VAL A 215 9.28 2.83 -15.42
CA VAL A 215 10.61 2.80 -14.80
C VAL A 215 10.86 1.49 -14.05
N SER A 216 9.87 0.99 -13.30
CA SER A 216 10.01 -0.27 -12.56
C SER A 216 10.15 -1.48 -13.51
N GLN A 217 9.39 -1.50 -14.61
CA GLN A 217 9.51 -2.54 -15.65
C GLN A 217 10.89 -2.49 -16.32
N SER A 218 11.37 -1.30 -16.64
CA SER A 218 12.70 -1.11 -17.25
C SER A 218 13.82 -1.63 -16.34
N ILE A 219 13.76 -1.31 -15.04
CA ILE A 219 14.72 -1.81 -14.06
C ILE A 219 14.63 -3.33 -13.95
N ASP A 220 13.43 -3.91 -13.86
CA ASP A 220 13.24 -5.37 -13.78
C ASP A 220 13.85 -6.09 -15.01
N ILE A 221 13.70 -5.50 -16.19
CA ILE A 221 14.31 -6.02 -17.43
C ILE A 221 15.84 -5.95 -17.36
N GLU A 222 16.41 -4.82 -16.93
CA GLU A 222 17.87 -4.67 -16.81
C GLU A 222 18.46 -5.63 -15.77
N LEU A 223 17.81 -5.78 -14.61
CA LEU A 223 18.23 -6.74 -13.58
C LEU A 223 18.17 -8.20 -14.07
N LYS A 224 17.15 -8.55 -14.85
CA LYS A 224 17.05 -9.90 -15.46
C LYS A 224 18.11 -10.15 -16.54
N LYS A 225 18.52 -9.13 -17.30
CA LYS A 225 19.57 -9.22 -18.30
C LYS A 225 20.95 -9.35 -17.66
N SER A 226 21.26 -8.54 -16.66
CA SER A 226 22.60 -8.50 -16.02
C SER A 226 22.78 -9.57 -14.96
N GLY A 227 21.70 -10.03 -14.30
CA GLY A 227 21.76 -10.87 -13.11
C GLY A 227 22.17 -10.11 -11.84
N ASP A 228 22.21 -8.78 -11.89
CA ASP A 228 22.52 -7.94 -10.73
C ASP A 228 21.34 -7.86 -9.74
N GLU A 229 21.65 -7.53 -8.48
CA GLU A 229 20.65 -7.42 -7.42
C GLU A 229 20.00 -6.01 -7.35
N CYS A 230 20.64 -4.99 -7.91
CA CYS A 230 20.15 -3.61 -7.91
C CYS A 230 20.69 -2.83 -9.11
N VAL A 231 20.05 -1.70 -9.42
CA VAL A 231 20.56 -0.62 -10.26
C VAL A 231 20.98 0.56 -9.38
N TYR A 232 21.47 1.63 -9.97
CA TYR A 232 22.02 2.75 -9.21
C TYR A 232 21.34 4.05 -9.60
N LEU A 233 21.01 4.89 -8.59
CA LEU A 233 20.57 6.25 -8.78
C LEU A 233 21.76 7.19 -8.57
N ASP A 234 22.17 7.86 -9.63
CA ASP A 234 23.29 8.80 -9.65
C ASP A 234 22.82 10.21 -9.33
N CYS A 235 23.28 10.73 -8.21
CA CYS A 235 23.06 12.09 -7.73
C CYS A 235 24.38 12.88 -7.59
N THR A 236 25.53 12.32 -7.99
CA THR A 236 26.89 12.87 -7.74
C THR A 236 27.12 14.21 -8.44
N HIS A 237 26.37 14.51 -9.49
CA HIS A 237 26.46 15.76 -10.25
C HIS A 237 25.58 16.88 -9.68
N LEU A 238 24.73 16.59 -8.68
CA LEU A 238 23.79 17.53 -8.09
C LEU A 238 24.49 18.41 -7.03
N ASN A 239 23.97 19.62 -6.83
CA ASN A 239 24.45 20.47 -5.73
C ASN A 239 24.01 19.88 -4.39
N ILE A 240 24.99 19.42 -3.59
CA ILE A 240 24.72 18.71 -2.33
C ILE A 240 24.02 19.56 -1.27
N LEU A 241 24.31 20.86 -1.21
CA LEU A 241 23.65 21.76 -0.25
C LEU A 241 22.15 21.87 -0.58
N SER A 242 21.84 22.07 -1.85
CA SER A 242 20.46 22.12 -2.33
C SER A 242 19.76 20.76 -2.15
N PHE A 243 20.43 19.66 -2.46
CA PHE A 243 19.91 18.30 -2.25
C PHE A 243 19.56 18.06 -0.77
N THR A 244 20.46 18.41 0.14
CA THR A 244 20.27 18.19 1.59
C THR A 244 19.13 19.05 2.16
N GLN A 245 18.92 20.24 1.61
CA GLN A 245 17.79 21.09 2.00
C GLN A 245 16.43 20.51 1.57
N HIS A 246 16.35 19.95 0.36
CA HIS A 246 15.11 19.36 -0.17
C HIS A 246 14.83 17.96 0.38
N PHE A 247 15.89 17.14 0.57
CA PHE A 247 15.79 15.74 0.94
C PHE A 247 16.63 15.38 2.19
N PRO A 248 16.38 16.02 3.34
CA PRO A 248 17.21 15.82 4.53
C PRO A 248 17.15 14.39 5.07
N LEU A 249 15.97 13.74 5.00
CA LEU A 249 15.81 12.37 5.47
C LEU A 249 16.49 11.37 4.53
N ILE A 250 16.37 11.53 3.21
CA ILE A 250 17.07 10.69 2.23
C ILE A 250 18.58 10.80 2.41
N TYR A 251 19.10 12.02 2.54
CA TYR A 251 20.52 12.24 2.78
C TYR A 251 21.01 11.55 4.05
N SER A 252 20.31 11.75 5.17
CA SER A 252 20.70 11.15 6.45
C SER A 252 20.59 9.63 6.43
N SER A 253 19.59 9.07 5.77
CA SER A 253 19.39 7.61 5.65
C SER A 253 20.48 6.95 4.81
N CYS A 254 20.87 7.55 3.69
CA CYS A 254 22.01 7.06 2.89
C CYS A 254 23.32 7.12 3.68
N LYS A 255 23.56 8.25 4.36
CA LYS A 255 24.77 8.43 5.19
C LYS A 255 24.83 7.41 6.34
N ALA A 256 23.71 7.09 6.97
CA ALA A 256 23.64 6.14 8.08
C ALA A 256 24.08 4.71 7.68
N ILE A 257 23.94 4.34 6.40
CA ILE A 257 24.41 3.03 5.88
C ILE A 257 25.73 3.14 5.11
N GLY A 258 26.43 4.27 5.24
CA GLY A 258 27.78 4.47 4.69
C GLY A 258 27.82 4.92 3.23
N ILE A 259 26.69 5.39 2.65
CA ILE A 259 26.64 5.92 1.27
C ILE A 259 26.91 7.44 1.30
N ASP A 260 27.99 7.86 0.66
CA ASP A 260 28.31 9.26 0.39
C ASP A 260 27.74 9.66 -0.97
N ILE A 261 26.59 10.34 -0.98
CA ILE A 261 25.84 10.71 -2.18
C ILE A 261 26.67 11.61 -3.13
N GLU A 262 27.64 12.36 -2.59
CA GLU A 262 28.52 13.21 -3.42
C GLU A 262 29.50 12.40 -4.27
N LYS A 263 29.81 11.17 -3.87
CA LYS A 263 30.87 10.35 -4.49
C LYS A 263 30.38 8.99 -4.97
N GLN A 264 29.23 8.56 -4.51
CA GLN A 264 28.72 7.19 -4.72
C GLN A 264 27.31 7.25 -5.25
N TRP A 265 26.99 6.34 -6.14
CA TRP A 265 25.61 6.13 -6.59
C TRP A 265 24.83 5.39 -5.52
N ILE A 266 23.57 5.74 -5.38
CA ILE A 266 22.64 5.12 -4.42
C ILE A 266 22.15 3.80 -5.02
N PRO A 267 22.41 2.63 -4.42
CA PRO A 267 21.88 1.36 -4.92
C PRO A 267 20.36 1.32 -4.69
N VAL A 268 19.60 1.02 -5.73
CA VAL A 268 18.13 1.01 -5.69
C VAL A 268 17.56 -0.18 -6.44
N LEU A 269 16.36 -0.58 -6.02
CA LEU A 269 15.60 -1.64 -6.69
C LEU A 269 14.10 -1.33 -6.65
N PRO A 270 13.29 -1.92 -7.55
CA PRO A 270 11.84 -1.81 -7.45
C PRO A 270 11.31 -2.58 -6.23
N ALA A 271 10.47 -1.92 -5.44
CA ALA A 271 9.82 -2.52 -4.28
C ALA A 271 8.31 -2.30 -4.32
N GLN A 272 7.56 -3.24 -3.77
CA GLN A 272 6.12 -3.04 -3.61
C GLN A 272 5.87 -1.75 -2.82
N HIS A 273 4.93 -0.93 -3.30
CA HIS A 273 4.71 0.41 -2.75
C HIS A 273 3.25 0.72 -2.46
N TYR A 274 2.33 0.32 -3.36
CA TYR A 274 0.91 0.64 -3.22
C TYR A 274 0.01 -0.41 -3.88
N LEU A 275 -1.17 -0.67 -3.28
CA LEU A 275 -2.24 -1.46 -3.88
C LEU A 275 -3.28 -0.52 -4.48
N CYS A 276 -3.52 -0.58 -5.81
CA CYS A 276 -4.56 0.21 -6.46
C CYS A 276 -5.95 -0.41 -6.34
N GLY A 277 -6.02 -1.72 -6.11
CA GLY A 277 -7.23 -2.47 -5.79
C GLY A 277 -7.61 -2.42 -4.32
N GLY A 278 -8.46 -3.34 -3.88
CA GLY A 278 -8.87 -3.47 -2.49
C GLY A 278 -10.36 -3.73 -2.30
N ILE A 279 -10.89 -3.39 -1.13
CA ILE A 279 -12.31 -3.48 -0.78
C ILE A 279 -13.10 -2.48 -1.62
N SER A 280 -14.02 -2.96 -2.46
CA SER A 280 -14.82 -2.10 -3.34
C SER A 280 -15.77 -1.23 -2.53
N VAL A 281 -15.72 0.08 -2.75
CA VAL A 281 -16.60 1.06 -2.08
C VAL A 281 -17.30 1.97 -3.08
N ASN A 282 -18.44 2.53 -2.67
CA ASN A 282 -19.10 3.61 -3.39
C ASN A 282 -18.50 4.99 -2.99
N THR A 283 -19.03 6.07 -3.55
CA THR A 283 -18.57 7.44 -3.30
C THR A 283 -18.74 7.93 -1.84
N ASN A 284 -19.44 7.20 -1.00
CA ASN A 284 -19.57 7.44 0.44
C ASN A 284 -18.75 6.44 1.28
N GLY A 285 -17.84 5.68 0.67
CA GLY A 285 -16.99 4.72 1.36
C GLY A 285 -17.70 3.46 1.86
N GLN A 286 -18.96 3.23 1.47
CA GLN A 286 -19.74 2.04 1.86
C GLN A 286 -19.30 0.83 1.04
N THR A 287 -19.10 -0.31 1.71
CA THR A 287 -18.82 -1.60 1.08
C THR A 287 -20.10 -2.32 0.64
N SER A 288 -19.97 -3.53 0.09
CA SER A 288 -21.12 -4.41 -0.21
C SER A 288 -21.77 -5.03 1.05
N VAL A 289 -21.17 -4.87 2.22
CA VAL A 289 -21.69 -5.32 3.53
C VAL A 289 -22.24 -4.12 4.27
N ASN A 290 -23.49 -4.21 4.74
CA ASN A 290 -24.14 -3.13 5.47
C ASN A 290 -23.35 -2.77 6.74
N ASN A 291 -23.32 -1.48 7.09
CA ASN A 291 -22.63 -0.91 8.24
C ASN A 291 -21.11 -1.09 8.22
N LEU A 292 -20.54 -1.55 7.08
CA LEU A 292 -19.10 -1.65 6.87
C LEU A 292 -18.65 -0.62 5.83
N PHE A 293 -17.64 0.15 6.21
CA PHE A 293 -17.00 1.18 5.38
C PHE A 293 -15.52 0.85 5.20
N ALA A 294 -14.90 1.38 4.14
CA ALA A 294 -13.47 1.35 3.97
C ALA A 294 -12.96 2.65 3.34
N CYS A 295 -11.77 3.11 3.76
CA CYS A 295 -11.08 4.23 3.13
C CYS A 295 -9.55 4.09 3.21
N GLY A 296 -8.85 4.90 2.41
CA GLY A 296 -7.42 4.79 2.22
C GLY A 296 -7.03 3.54 1.44
N GLU A 297 -5.78 3.12 1.52
CA GLU A 297 -5.21 2.09 0.64
C GLU A 297 -5.90 0.72 0.71
N CYS A 298 -6.56 0.37 1.81
CA CYS A 298 -7.31 -0.90 1.86
C CYS A 298 -8.59 -0.87 1.01
N SER A 299 -9.03 0.30 0.53
CA SER A 299 -10.24 0.47 -0.26
C SER A 299 -9.95 0.63 -1.76
N ARG A 300 -10.82 0.07 -2.58
CA ARG A 300 -10.85 0.32 -4.02
C ARG A 300 -11.97 1.31 -4.31
N THR A 301 -11.62 2.58 -4.44
CA THR A 301 -12.53 3.69 -4.75
C THR A 301 -12.79 3.86 -6.24
N GLY A 302 -11.84 3.44 -7.06
CA GLY A 302 -11.79 3.70 -8.49
C GLY A 302 -11.01 4.97 -8.87
N LEU A 303 -10.39 5.65 -7.92
CA LEU A 303 -9.53 6.81 -8.21
C LEU A 303 -8.30 6.44 -9.03
N HIS A 304 -7.64 5.34 -8.66
CA HIS A 304 -6.30 5.03 -9.15
C HIS A 304 -6.26 4.25 -10.47
N GLY A 305 -7.34 3.56 -10.83
CA GLY A 305 -7.33 2.69 -12.00
C GLY A 305 -6.20 1.64 -11.92
N ALA A 306 -5.48 1.42 -13.02
CA ALA A 306 -4.42 0.43 -13.09
C ALA A 306 -3.08 0.88 -12.50
N ASN A 307 -2.91 2.18 -12.20
CA ASN A 307 -1.66 2.72 -11.67
C ASN A 307 -1.92 4.07 -10.99
N ARG A 308 -1.48 4.20 -9.75
CA ARG A 308 -1.70 5.41 -8.93
C ARG A 308 -0.78 6.54 -9.35
N LEU A 309 -1.32 7.72 -9.59
CA LEU A 309 -0.53 8.94 -9.69
C LEU A 309 0.04 9.30 -8.31
N ALA A 310 1.29 9.72 -8.29
CA ALA A 310 1.97 10.15 -7.05
C ALA A 310 1.15 11.20 -6.28
N SER A 311 1.22 11.15 -4.96
CA SER A 311 0.51 12.02 -4.00
C SER A 311 -1.02 11.87 -3.92
N ASN A 312 -1.67 11.14 -4.83
CA ASN A 312 -3.13 10.91 -4.78
C ASN A 312 -3.59 10.04 -3.59
N SER A 313 -2.72 9.21 -3.01
CA SER A 313 -3.11 8.30 -1.91
C SER A 313 -3.56 9.04 -0.65
N LEU A 314 -2.80 10.06 -0.23
CA LEU A 314 -3.15 10.86 0.94
C LEU A 314 -4.41 11.71 0.67
N LEU A 315 -4.51 12.25 -0.54
CA LEU A 315 -5.68 13.03 -0.94
C LEU A 315 -6.96 12.19 -0.96
N GLU A 316 -6.90 10.96 -1.47
CA GLU A 316 -7.99 9.99 -1.44
C GLU A 316 -8.46 9.73 -0.01
N ALA A 317 -7.53 9.41 0.89
CA ALA A 317 -7.84 9.11 2.28
C ALA A 317 -8.55 10.30 2.97
N LEU A 318 -8.09 11.53 2.73
CA LEU A 318 -8.69 12.74 3.28
C LEU A 318 -10.10 13.00 2.74
N VAL A 319 -10.29 12.85 1.43
CA VAL A 319 -11.58 13.10 0.81
C VAL A 319 -12.60 12.02 1.22
N PHE A 320 -12.23 10.73 1.14
CA PHE A 320 -13.16 9.67 1.48
C PHE A 320 -13.51 9.61 2.97
N SER A 321 -12.56 9.89 3.88
CA SER A 321 -12.88 9.99 5.31
C SER A 321 -13.91 11.07 5.60
N ASN A 322 -13.80 12.24 4.95
CA ASN A 322 -14.79 13.31 5.07
C ASN A 322 -16.15 12.92 4.46
N ARG A 323 -16.16 12.21 3.34
CA ARG A 323 -17.42 11.75 2.72
C ARG A 323 -18.13 10.72 3.59
N ILE A 324 -17.40 9.78 4.18
CA ILE A 324 -17.93 8.82 5.15
C ILE A 324 -18.54 9.56 6.34
N TYR A 325 -17.81 10.54 6.90
CA TYR A 325 -18.33 11.37 7.99
C TYR A 325 -19.64 12.08 7.61
N ASN A 326 -19.68 12.76 6.47
CA ASN A 326 -20.86 13.48 6.03
C ASN A 326 -22.06 12.54 5.80
N TYR A 327 -21.81 11.36 5.23
CA TYR A 327 -22.84 10.34 5.06
C TYR A 327 -23.37 9.87 6.41
N LEU A 328 -22.52 9.48 7.33
CA LEU A 328 -22.93 9.02 8.66
C LEU A 328 -23.65 10.11 9.46
N ALA A 329 -23.21 11.36 9.36
CA ALA A 329 -23.83 12.51 10.01
C ALA A 329 -25.22 12.85 9.44
N SER A 330 -25.49 12.47 8.20
CA SER A 330 -26.81 12.67 7.55
C SER A 330 -27.84 11.59 7.91
N LEU A 331 -27.39 10.48 8.51
CA LEU A 331 -28.32 9.42 8.92
C LEU A 331 -29.15 9.87 10.14
N PRO A 332 -30.41 9.47 10.22
CA PRO A 332 -31.21 9.72 11.42
C PRO A 332 -30.53 9.07 12.63
N LEU A 333 -30.65 9.70 13.78
CA LEU A 333 -30.16 9.09 15.02
C LEU A 333 -30.80 7.70 15.15
N LEU A 334 -29.95 6.68 15.08
CA LEU A 334 -30.40 5.31 15.28
C LEU A 334 -30.92 5.18 16.70
N GLU A 335 -32.20 4.82 16.85
CA GLU A 335 -32.66 4.29 18.13
C GLU A 335 -31.75 3.09 18.42
N ARG A 336 -31.03 3.12 19.56
CA ARG A 336 -30.18 2.02 19.98
C ARG A 336 -30.99 0.73 19.97
N THR A 337 -30.89 -0.02 18.90
CA THR A 337 -31.42 -1.37 18.85
C THR A 337 -30.81 -2.15 20.02
N LYS A 338 -31.63 -2.99 20.69
CA LYS A 338 -31.15 -3.83 21.79
C LYS A 338 -29.84 -4.48 21.38
N SER A 339 -28.80 -4.31 22.21
CA SER A 339 -27.47 -4.84 21.96
C SER A 339 -27.59 -6.35 21.62
N LYS A 340 -27.20 -6.70 20.40
CA LYS A 340 -27.10 -8.12 20.01
C LYS A 340 -26.04 -8.78 20.85
N VAL A 341 -26.30 -10.00 21.28
CA VAL A 341 -25.32 -10.81 22.00
C VAL A 341 -24.62 -11.71 21.00
N PHE A 342 -23.33 -11.49 20.84
CA PHE A 342 -22.48 -12.34 20.02
C PHE A 342 -21.70 -13.35 20.87
N PRO A 343 -21.39 -14.53 20.35
CA PRO A 343 -20.62 -15.53 21.08
C PRO A 343 -19.23 -14.96 21.41
N LYS A 344 -18.75 -15.23 22.62
CA LYS A 344 -17.37 -14.91 22.98
C LYS A 344 -16.42 -15.71 22.09
N TRP A 345 -15.27 -15.13 21.81
CA TRP A 345 -14.19 -15.84 21.13
C TRP A 345 -13.84 -17.12 21.90
N LYS A 346 -13.74 -18.22 21.18
CA LYS A 346 -13.35 -19.51 21.78
C LYS A 346 -11.96 -19.85 21.24
N ASP A 347 -10.94 -19.76 22.09
CA ASP A 347 -9.64 -20.35 21.79
C ASP A 347 -9.78 -21.88 21.82
N CYS A 348 -9.23 -22.52 20.79
CA CYS A 348 -9.32 -23.97 20.68
C CYS A 348 -8.37 -24.69 21.65
N ASN A 349 -7.25 -24.06 22.07
CA ASN A 349 -6.23 -24.65 22.95
C ASN A 349 -5.45 -23.58 23.73
N SER A 350 -4.66 -24.04 24.72
CA SER A 350 -3.78 -23.18 25.55
C SER A 350 -2.39 -22.96 24.95
N GLU A 351 -1.99 -23.74 23.96
CA GLU A 351 -0.64 -23.68 23.38
C GLU A 351 -0.58 -22.69 22.22
N ASN A 352 0.46 -21.87 22.20
CA ASN A 352 0.73 -20.98 21.09
C ASN A 352 1.32 -21.76 19.90
N VAL A 353 1.07 -21.27 18.67
CA VAL A 353 1.76 -21.77 17.49
C VAL A 353 3.28 -21.53 17.59
N ASP A 354 4.07 -22.48 17.12
CA ASP A 354 5.53 -22.28 17.01
C ASP A 354 5.85 -21.11 16.06
N GLN A 355 6.47 -20.07 16.61
CA GLN A 355 6.86 -18.87 15.88
C GLN A 355 7.82 -19.17 14.72
N THR A 356 8.62 -20.23 14.83
CA THR A 356 9.53 -20.66 13.76
C THR A 356 8.76 -21.06 12.50
N ILE A 357 7.60 -21.72 12.65
CA ILE A 357 6.73 -22.08 11.54
C ILE A 357 6.16 -20.81 10.89
N VAL A 358 5.67 -19.86 11.70
CA VAL A 358 5.09 -18.60 11.22
C VAL A 358 6.12 -17.79 10.42
N ILE A 359 7.31 -17.61 10.96
CA ILE A 359 8.41 -16.87 10.30
C ILE A 359 8.82 -17.56 9.00
N LYS A 360 8.97 -18.88 9.00
CA LYS A 360 9.34 -19.66 7.81
C LYS A 360 8.29 -19.51 6.71
N MET A 361 7.00 -19.68 7.03
CA MET A 361 5.92 -19.54 6.05
C MET A 361 5.84 -18.11 5.51
N LYS A 362 5.96 -17.09 6.37
CA LYS A 362 6.01 -15.67 5.96
C LYS A 362 7.13 -15.43 4.95
N THR A 363 8.34 -15.89 5.27
CA THR A 363 9.51 -15.72 4.38
C THR A 363 9.31 -16.44 3.04
N GLN A 364 8.76 -17.66 3.07
CA GLN A 364 8.48 -18.41 1.84
C GLN A 364 7.42 -17.73 0.98
N LEU A 365 6.34 -17.18 1.59
CA LEU A 365 5.33 -16.41 0.89
C LEU A 365 5.95 -15.17 0.22
N GLN A 366 6.76 -14.41 0.95
CA GLN A 366 7.43 -13.21 0.44
C GLN A 366 8.33 -13.51 -0.74
N ILE A 367 9.12 -14.59 -0.67
CA ILE A 367 9.98 -15.05 -1.78
C ILE A 367 9.14 -15.47 -2.99
N LEU A 368 8.07 -16.23 -2.78
CA LEU A 368 7.18 -16.67 -3.84
C LEU A 368 6.55 -15.48 -4.57
N MET A 369 5.97 -14.54 -3.81
CA MET A 369 5.31 -13.35 -4.36
C MET A 369 6.29 -12.45 -5.11
N GLN A 370 7.47 -12.21 -4.55
CA GLN A 370 8.51 -11.40 -5.20
C GLN A 370 8.98 -12.02 -6.52
N LYS A 371 9.20 -13.34 -6.56
CA LYS A 371 9.76 -14.02 -7.74
C LYS A 371 8.73 -14.27 -8.84
N LYS A 372 7.50 -14.68 -8.46
CA LYS A 372 6.49 -15.18 -9.40
C LYS A 372 5.35 -14.20 -9.69
N ILE A 373 5.05 -13.30 -8.72
CA ILE A 373 3.93 -12.37 -8.78
C ILE A 373 4.45 -10.91 -8.70
N GLY A 374 5.66 -10.70 -9.17
CA GLY A 374 6.31 -9.38 -9.20
C GLY A 374 5.79 -8.47 -10.31
N ILE A 375 6.69 -7.68 -10.90
CA ILE A 375 6.37 -6.67 -11.92
C ILE A 375 5.92 -7.34 -13.22
N VAL A 376 6.69 -8.31 -13.72
CA VAL A 376 6.35 -9.09 -14.92
C VAL A 376 5.97 -10.50 -14.52
N ARG A 377 4.76 -10.90 -14.83
CA ARG A 377 4.13 -12.18 -14.48
C ARG A 377 3.96 -13.08 -15.71
N ASN A 378 3.78 -14.37 -15.50
CA ASN A 378 3.42 -15.32 -16.56
C ASN A 378 2.44 -16.38 -16.04
N ASP A 379 1.68 -17.01 -16.93
CA ASP A 379 0.60 -17.93 -16.54
C ASP A 379 1.11 -19.17 -15.80
N SER A 380 2.28 -19.71 -16.14
CA SER A 380 2.82 -20.90 -15.46
C SER A 380 3.19 -20.61 -14.01
N ASP A 381 3.86 -19.48 -13.77
CA ASP A 381 4.21 -19.02 -12.42
C ASP A 381 2.99 -18.68 -11.56
N LEU A 382 1.97 -18.05 -12.16
CA LEU A 382 0.71 -17.74 -11.49
C LEU A 382 -0.03 -19.02 -11.04
N ILE A 383 -0.10 -20.05 -11.91
CA ILE A 383 -0.75 -21.33 -11.59
C ILE A 383 0.00 -22.07 -10.48
N GLU A 384 1.33 -22.12 -10.55
CA GLU A 384 2.16 -22.76 -9.53
C GLU A 384 2.03 -22.04 -8.17
N ALA A 385 2.14 -20.69 -8.18
CA ALA A 385 1.97 -19.88 -6.99
C ALA A 385 0.59 -20.06 -6.35
N LYS A 386 -0.48 -20.10 -7.15
CA LYS A 386 -1.84 -20.37 -6.67
C LYS A 386 -1.91 -21.68 -5.88
N LYS A 387 -1.39 -22.77 -6.43
CA LYS A 387 -1.39 -24.09 -5.77
C LYS A 387 -0.65 -24.05 -4.43
N GLN A 388 0.51 -23.40 -4.40
CA GLN A 388 1.31 -23.30 -3.19
C GLN A 388 0.62 -22.45 -2.12
N ILE A 389 0.03 -21.30 -2.48
CA ILE A 389 -0.67 -20.43 -1.55
C ILE A 389 -1.95 -21.09 -1.02
N GLU A 390 -2.69 -21.83 -1.85
CA GLU A 390 -3.86 -22.61 -1.44
C GLU A 390 -3.46 -23.70 -0.42
N SER A 391 -2.32 -24.35 -0.59
CA SER A 391 -1.77 -25.32 0.38
C SER A 391 -1.47 -24.65 1.71
N TRP A 392 -0.81 -23.49 1.72
CA TRP A 392 -0.53 -22.74 2.95
C TRP A 392 -1.80 -22.22 3.61
N ASN A 393 -2.80 -21.80 2.84
CA ASN A 393 -4.10 -21.40 3.39
C ASN A 393 -4.80 -22.55 4.13
N ALA A 394 -4.77 -23.76 3.55
CA ALA A 394 -5.31 -24.96 4.20
C ALA A 394 -4.53 -25.32 5.49
N GLU A 395 -3.20 -25.14 5.47
CA GLU A 395 -2.35 -25.34 6.64
C GLU A 395 -2.69 -24.33 7.76
N CYS A 396 -2.86 -23.05 7.44
CA CYS A 396 -3.30 -22.03 8.41
C CYS A 396 -4.65 -22.37 9.05
N ILE A 397 -5.62 -22.86 8.28
CA ILE A 397 -6.91 -23.31 8.82
C ILE A 397 -6.72 -24.47 9.83
N ASN A 398 -5.81 -25.41 9.56
CA ASN A 398 -5.51 -26.50 10.46
C ASN A 398 -4.75 -26.05 11.72
N ILE A 399 -3.83 -25.12 11.59
CA ILE A 399 -3.09 -24.51 12.72
C ILE A 399 -4.08 -23.79 13.64
N GLN A 400 -4.98 -22.96 13.08
CA GLN A 400 -5.98 -22.21 13.85
C GLN A 400 -6.90 -23.11 14.69
N LYS A 401 -7.18 -24.33 14.23
CA LYS A 401 -7.98 -25.31 14.98
C LYS A 401 -7.22 -25.94 16.15
N LYS A 402 -5.90 -25.91 16.15
CA LYS A 402 -5.03 -26.62 17.10
C LYS A 402 -4.38 -25.71 18.13
N TYR A 403 -4.13 -24.46 17.78
CA TYR A 403 -3.30 -23.55 18.59
C TYR A 403 -4.05 -22.29 18.97
N ARG A 404 -3.55 -21.65 20.01
CA ARG A 404 -4.03 -20.34 20.44
C ARG A 404 -3.69 -19.28 19.40
N VAL A 405 -4.59 -18.30 19.25
CA VAL A 405 -4.42 -17.15 18.36
C VAL A 405 -3.28 -16.25 18.84
N THR A 406 -2.37 -15.92 17.92
CA THR A 406 -1.37 -14.84 18.09
C THR A 406 -1.48 -13.84 16.94
N LYS A 407 -1.04 -12.61 17.17
CA LYS A 407 -1.01 -11.56 16.15
C LYS A 407 -0.23 -11.99 14.91
N GLU A 408 1.00 -12.49 15.11
CA GLU A 408 1.91 -12.86 14.02
C GLU A 408 1.32 -13.97 13.14
N PHE A 409 0.60 -14.92 13.75
CA PHE A 409 -0.10 -15.95 13.00
C PHE A 409 -1.26 -15.37 12.18
N TYR A 410 -2.04 -14.46 12.76
CA TYR A 410 -3.15 -13.82 12.03
C TYR A 410 -2.66 -12.90 10.91
N GLU A 411 -1.59 -12.15 11.11
CA GLU A 411 -0.93 -11.39 10.06
C GLU A 411 -0.49 -12.30 8.90
N LEU A 412 0.15 -13.44 9.21
CA LEU A 412 0.52 -14.42 8.19
C LEU A 412 -0.69 -14.96 7.43
N ARG A 413 -1.74 -15.36 8.14
CA ARG A 413 -2.99 -15.84 7.54
C ARG A 413 -3.60 -14.79 6.61
N ASN A 414 -3.68 -13.54 7.05
CA ASN A 414 -4.18 -12.42 6.26
C ASN A 414 -3.32 -12.19 5.00
N MET A 415 -2.01 -12.22 5.12
CA MET A 415 -1.09 -12.12 3.98
C MET A 415 -1.30 -13.23 2.95
N ILE A 416 -1.52 -14.48 3.39
CA ILE A 416 -1.78 -15.62 2.51
C ILE A 416 -3.13 -15.44 1.77
N GLU A 417 -4.17 -14.99 2.45
CA GLU A 417 -5.48 -14.72 1.84
C GLU A 417 -5.39 -13.58 0.81
N VAL A 418 -4.70 -12.49 1.14
CA VAL A 418 -4.46 -11.37 0.22
C VAL A 418 -3.64 -11.80 -0.98
N ALA A 419 -2.59 -12.60 -0.79
CA ALA A 419 -1.78 -13.15 -1.87
C ALA A 419 -2.64 -13.98 -2.84
N LEU A 420 -3.58 -14.78 -2.30
CA LEU A 420 -4.50 -15.56 -3.11
C LEU A 420 -5.44 -14.68 -3.95
N LEU A 421 -5.93 -13.56 -3.40
CA LEU A 421 -6.73 -12.57 -4.14
C LEU A 421 -5.92 -11.94 -5.28
N ILE A 422 -4.66 -11.56 -5.03
CA ILE A 422 -3.75 -11.00 -6.04
C ILE A 422 -3.51 -12.00 -7.18
N VAL A 423 -3.23 -13.25 -6.85
CA VAL A 423 -2.96 -14.30 -7.85
C VAL A 423 -4.20 -14.62 -8.69
N ARG A 424 -5.38 -14.72 -8.06
CA ARG A 424 -6.65 -14.95 -8.77
C ARG A 424 -6.95 -13.82 -9.75
N GLY A 425 -6.89 -12.57 -9.31
CA GLY A 425 -7.08 -11.41 -10.18
C GLY A 425 -6.05 -11.38 -11.33
N SER A 426 -4.78 -11.77 -11.05
CA SER A 426 -3.73 -11.85 -12.07
C SER A 426 -3.98 -12.93 -13.13
N ILE A 427 -4.54 -14.09 -12.74
CA ILE A 427 -4.90 -15.16 -13.66
C ILE A 427 -6.07 -14.70 -14.56
N GLU A 428 -7.08 -14.09 -13.97
CA GLU A 428 -8.31 -13.67 -14.66
C GLU A 428 -8.07 -12.51 -15.65
N ARG A 429 -7.08 -11.65 -15.37
CA ARG A 429 -6.79 -10.50 -16.22
C ARG A 429 -6.04 -10.92 -17.51
N ASN A 430 -6.60 -10.55 -18.66
CA ASN A 430 -6.03 -10.85 -19.96
C ASN A 430 -5.35 -9.64 -20.63
N GLU A 431 -5.54 -8.42 -20.11
CA GLU A 431 -5.00 -7.20 -20.69
C GLU A 431 -3.91 -6.60 -19.80
N ASN A 432 -2.78 -6.25 -20.39
CA ASN A 432 -1.75 -5.46 -19.73
C ASN A 432 -2.23 -4.02 -19.58
N ARG A 433 -2.17 -3.48 -18.35
CA ARG A 433 -2.61 -2.13 -18.02
C ARG A 433 -1.75 -1.57 -16.87
N GLY A 434 -1.27 -0.34 -17.03
CA GLY A 434 -0.52 0.36 -16.00
C GLY A 434 0.58 -0.49 -15.34
N GLY A 435 0.49 -0.69 -14.03
CA GLY A 435 1.45 -1.51 -13.28
C GLY A 435 1.32 -3.03 -13.47
N PHE A 436 0.31 -3.51 -14.18
CA PHE A 436 0.12 -4.95 -14.43
C PHE A 436 0.68 -5.35 -15.80
N MET A 437 1.65 -6.25 -15.79
CA MET A 437 2.23 -6.85 -17.00
C MET A 437 2.27 -8.37 -16.88
N LYS A 438 1.61 -9.05 -17.84
CA LYS A 438 1.62 -10.52 -17.98
C LYS A 438 2.11 -10.89 -19.36
N VAL A 439 3.11 -11.77 -19.43
CA VAL A 439 3.65 -12.32 -20.68
C VAL A 439 3.13 -13.73 -20.87
N ASN A 440 2.57 -14.02 -22.06
CA ASN A 440 2.08 -15.36 -22.39
C ASN A 440 3.26 -16.24 -22.81
N THR A 441 3.66 -17.17 -21.96
CA THR A 441 4.70 -18.16 -22.27
C THR A 441 4.21 -19.30 -23.18
N LEU A 442 2.91 -19.38 -23.47
CA LEU A 442 2.30 -20.47 -24.24
C LEU A 442 2.32 -20.27 -25.76
N LYS A 443 2.89 -19.17 -26.30
CA LYS A 443 2.93 -18.90 -27.76
C LYS A 443 4.25 -19.18 -28.46
N THR A 444 5.26 -19.77 -27.80
CA THR A 444 6.56 -20.06 -28.42
C THR A 444 6.77 -21.55 -28.79
N ALA A 445 5.75 -22.39 -28.73
CA ALA A 445 5.88 -23.82 -29.08
C ALA A 445 5.29 -24.22 -30.46
N ASN A 446 4.69 -23.28 -31.21
CA ASN A 446 4.20 -23.58 -32.57
C ASN A 446 4.45 -22.40 -33.52
N SER A 447 5.67 -22.24 -33.96
CA SER A 447 6.01 -21.58 -35.23
C SER A 447 7.35 -22.16 -35.70
N ASP A 448 7.26 -23.34 -36.25
CA ASP A 448 8.13 -23.81 -37.32
C ASP A 448 7.25 -24.18 -38.54
#